data_3228f32457241c0349d6e8950f8b2b46
#
_entry.id   3228f32457241c0349d6e8950f8b2b46
#
_cell.length_a   1.000
_cell.length_b   1.000
_cell.length_c   1.000
_cell.angle_alpha   90.00
_cell.angle_beta   90.00
_cell.angle_gamma   90.00
#
_symmetry.space_group_name_H-M   'P 1'
#
loop_
_entity.id
_entity.type
_entity.pdbx_description
1 polymer ?
#
loop_
_entity_poly.entity_id
_entity_poly.type
_entity_poly.pdbx_seq_one_letter_code
_entity_poly.pdbx_strand_id
1 'polypeptide(L)'
;MIFRERCQFESSIYRYPGPAGPLRALRRAVRRFPDRYAQARGEGAPSRFAPGDWVRVRDEAAIRATLGAGGKLRGLAFTPEQWSYCGGTFRVDAVVRRMMNDLGRMTRISRTVSLEGVACDGPARDGGCGRSCALLFRDEWLEPSSAELAQPQTYARFARVKPLAEIRATLDAGGRRDGIAFCASMERYAGQRFPVHKHVEPTAVTWWRRPGAEWYILAGLRCRGESLAADGPCHRGCGLLWHRDWLEFEEPVLSS
;
A
#
# COMPACT_ATOMS: atom_id res chain seq x y z
N MET A 1 -24.15 15.02 -5.61
CA MET A 1 -22.93 15.08 -6.42
C MET A 1 -22.18 13.79 -6.14
N ILE A 2 -22.16 12.85 -7.09
CA ILE A 2 -21.50 11.53 -6.91
C ILE A 2 -20.02 11.79 -7.13
N PHE A 3 -19.23 11.84 -6.05
CA PHE A 3 -17.78 11.85 -6.15
C PHE A 3 -17.36 10.52 -6.80
N ARG A 4 -16.84 10.58 -8.03
CA ARG A 4 -16.18 9.43 -8.63
C ARG A 4 -15.00 9.06 -7.72
N GLU A 5 -15.04 7.87 -7.16
CA GLU A 5 -13.96 7.33 -6.36
C GLU A 5 -12.66 7.35 -7.19
N ARG A 6 -11.66 8.08 -6.69
CA ARG A 6 -10.35 8.18 -7.34
C ARG A 6 -9.29 7.62 -6.40
N CYS A 7 -8.38 6.84 -6.95
CA CYS A 7 -7.21 6.37 -6.21
C CYS A 7 -6.39 7.58 -5.71
N GLN A 8 -6.06 7.64 -4.42
CA GLN A 8 -5.23 8.71 -3.84
C GLN A 8 -3.90 8.87 -4.58
N PHE A 9 -3.41 7.80 -5.20
CA PHE A 9 -2.14 7.75 -5.92
C PHE A 9 -2.27 7.87 -7.43
N GLU A 10 -3.47 8.05 -7.98
CA GLU A 10 -3.69 8.15 -9.43
C GLU A 10 -2.83 9.25 -10.08
N SER A 11 -2.67 10.39 -9.41
CA SER A 11 -1.81 11.49 -9.87
C SER A 11 -0.33 11.22 -9.66
N SER A 12 0.06 10.41 -8.68
CA SER A 12 1.46 10.15 -8.31
C SER A 12 2.09 9.02 -9.13
N ILE A 13 1.30 8.10 -9.67
CA ILE A 13 1.79 6.97 -10.49
C ILE A 13 2.48 7.48 -11.78
N TYR A 14 2.13 8.69 -12.23
CA TYR A 14 2.55 9.22 -13.53
C TYR A 14 3.69 10.26 -13.48
N ARG A 15 4.18 10.63 -12.31
CA ARG A 15 5.18 11.69 -12.18
C ARG A 15 6.36 11.26 -11.32
N TYR A 16 7.25 10.46 -11.88
CA TYR A 16 8.59 10.30 -11.34
C TYR A 16 9.51 11.36 -11.95
N PRO A 17 9.97 12.36 -11.21
CA PRO A 17 11.02 13.25 -11.65
C PRO A 17 12.35 12.61 -11.28
N GLY A 18 12.86 11.74 -12.10
CA GLY A 18 14.26 11.35 -12.03
C GLY A 18 14.98 11.94 -13.25
N PRO A 19 16.33 11.97 -13.28
CA PRO A 19 17.09 12.42 -14.43
C PRO A 19 16.75 11.66 -15.74
N ALA A 20 16.05 10.53 -15.62
CA ALA A 20 15.46 9.80 -16.74
C ALA A 20 14.03 10.25 -17.11
N GLY A 21 13.52 11.35 -16.55
CA GLY A 21 12.17 11.88 -16.83
C GLY A 21 11.90 12.12 -18.32
N PRO A 22 12.77 12.83 -19.07
CA PRO A 22 12.60 13.07 -20.50
C PRO A 22 12.65 11.79 -21.34
N LEU A 23 13.58 10.88 -21.05
CA LEU A 23 13.69 9.58 -21.70
C LEU A 23 12.49 8.67 -21.42
N ARG A 24 11.91 8.75 -20.22
CA ARG A 24 10.69 8.02 -19.87
C ARG A 24 9.46 8.65 -20.51
N ALA A 25 9.41 9.99 -20.64
CA ALA A 25 8.36 10.69 -21.38
C ALA A 25 8.43 10.35 -22.88
N LEU A 26 9.63 10.31 -23.46
CA LEU A 26 9.85 9.89 -24.86
C LEU A 26 9.48 8.41 -25.07
N ARG A 27 9.88 7.51 -24.16
CA ARG A 27 9.45 6.12 -24.17
C ARG A 27 7.94 5.94 -23.99
N ARG A 28 7.24 6.87 -23.33
CA ARG A 28 5.77 6.93 -23.26
C ARG A 28 5.16 7.39 -24.58
N ALA A 29 5.72 8.42 -25.22
CA ALA A 29 5.24 8.92 -26.50
C ALA A 29 5.40 7.86 -27.60
N VAL A 30 6.53 7.16 -27.62
CA VAL A 30 6.81 6.05 -28.55
C VAL A 30 5.99 4.78 -28.22
N ARG A 31 5.54 4.60 -26.98
CA ARG A 31 4.68 3.47 -26.55
C ARG A 31 3.17 3.76 -26.68
N ARG A 32 2.77 4.82 -27.36
CA ARG A 32 1.38 4.99 -27.86
C ARG A 32 1.02 4.05 -29.00
N PHE A 33 1.81 3.01 -29.24
CA PHE A 33 1.39 1.90 -30.09
C PHE A 33 0.24 1.13 -29.43
N PRO A 34 -0.77 0.72 -30.21
CA PRO A 34 -1.97 0.10 -29.70
C PRO A 34 -1.64 -1.10 -28.82
N ASP A 35 -2.29 -1.15 -27.69
CA ASP A 35 -2.15 -2.08 -26.58
C ASP A 35 -1.96 -3.54 -26.99
N ARG A 36 -0.71 -3.96 -27.22
CA ARG A 36 -0.38 -5.39 -27.20
C ARG A 36 -0.35 -5.99 -25.78
N TYR A 37 -0.48 -5.14 -24.78
CA TYR A 37 -0.65 -5.54 -23.39
C TYR A 37 -2.07 -5.16 -22.98
N ALA A 38 -3.04 -5.93 -23.45
CA ALA A 38 -4.39 -5.88 -22.92
C ALA A 38 -4.30 -5.85 -21.40
N GLN A 39 -4.95 -4.86 -20.78
CA GLN A 39 -5.13 -4.87 -19.34
C GLN A 39 -5.62 -6.27 -18.96
N ALA A 40 -4.92 -6.95 -18.05
CA ALA A 40 -5.24 -8.32 -17.74
C ALA A 40 -6.67 -8.40 -17.21
N ARG A 41 -7.60 -8.80 -18.06
CA ARG A 41 -8.99 -9.05 -17.68
C ARG A 41 -9.01 -10.27 -16.77
N GLY A 42 -9.80 -10.20 -15.69
CA GLY A 42 -9.95 -11.27 -14.72
C GLY A 42 -8.83 -11.29 -13.64
N GLU A 43 -8.84 -12.32 -12.85
CA GLU A 43 -8.01 -12.49 -11.67
C GLU A 43 -7.06 -13.67 -11.82
N GLY A 44 -5.94 -13.66 -11.06
CA GLY A 44 -5.05 -14.80 -10.95
C GLY A 44 -5.64 -15.89 -10.05
N ALA A 45 -4.98 -17.05 -10.00
CA ALA A 45 -5.37 -18.13 -9.12
C ALA A 45 -5.31 -17.69 -7.64
N PRO A 46 -6.29 -18.12 -6.81
CA PRO A 46 -6.31 -17.80 -5.39
C PRO A 46 -5.09 -18.36 -4.66
N SER A 47 -4.78 -17.82 -3.51
CA SER A 47 -3.87 -18.40 -2.53
C SER A 47 -4.54 -19.61 -1.84
N ARG A 48 -3.73 -20.49 -1.29
CA ARG A 48 -4.20 -21.55 -0.37
C ARG A 48 -4.55 -21.00 1.01
N PHE A 49 -4.11 -19.79 1.33
CA PHE A 49 -4.42 -19.10 2.56
C PHE A 49 -5.56 -18.10 2.36
N ALA A 50 -6.42 -17.98 3.38
CA ALA A 50 -7.54 -17.04 3.43
C ALA A 50 -7.22 -15.85 4.34
N PRO A 51 -7.89 -14.67 4.16
CA PRO A 51 -7.81 -13.58 5.12
C PRO A 51 -8.17 -14.08 6.53
N GLY A 52 -7.34 -13.74 7.51
CA GLY A 52 -7.50 -14.18 8.89
C GLY A 52 -6.66 -15.39 9.28
N ASP A 53 -6.16 -16.18 8.34
CA ASP A 53 -5.26 -17.30 8.63
C ASP A 53 -3.94 -16.78 9.24
N TRP A 54 -3.41 -17.56 10.18
CA TRP A 54 -2.07 -17.32 10.71
C TRP A 54 -1.04 -18.08 9.89
N VAL A 55 0.01 -17.38 9.47
CA VAL A 55 1.10 -17.92 8.66
C VAL A 55 2.44 -17.47 9.19
N ARG A 56 3.44 -18.34 9.05
CA ARG A 56 4.84 -18.01 9.31
C ARG A 56 5.54 -17.77 7.98
N VAL A 57 6.28 -16.68 7.87
CA VAL A 57 7.20 -16.46 6.77
C VAL A 57 8.36 -17.43 6.94
N ARG A 58 8.64 -18.25 5.94
CA ARG A 58 9.72 -19.24 5.99
C ARG A 58 11.06 -18.56 6.23
N ASP A 59 12.03 -19.34 6.65
CA ASP A 59 13.39 -18.84 6.84
C ASP A 59 14.04 -18.40 5.51
N GLU A 60 15.08 -17.59 5.63
CA GLU A 60 15.78 -17.01 4.49
C GLU A 60 16.33 -18.07 3.53
N ALA A 61 16.89 -19.17 4.04
CA ALA A 61 17.47 -20.24 3.23
C ALA A 61 16.39 -20.93 2.38
N ALA A 62 15.24 -21.24 3.00
CA ALA A 62 14.12 -21.85 2.31
C ALA A 62 13.53 -20.94 1.23
N ILE A 63 13.41 -19.64 1.50
CA ILE A 63 12.94 -18.65 0.52
C ILE A 63 13.94 -18.53 -0.63
N ARG A 64 15.25 -18.38 -0.34
CA ARG A 64 16.31 -18.29 -1.35
C ARG A 64 16.32 -19.48 -2.30
N ALA A 65 16.07 -20.68 -1.79
CA ALA A 65 15.98 -21.90 -2.59
C ALA A 65 14.82 -21.86 -3.62
N THR A 66 13.80 -21.03 -3.41
CA THR A 66 12.67 -20.87 -4.35
C THR A 66 12.92 -19.81 -5.42
N LEU A 67 13.92 -18.95 -5.22
CA LEU A 67 14.12 -17.79 -6.09
C LEU A 67 14.99 -18.18 -7.31
N GLY A 68 14.51 -17.78 -8.48
CA GLY A 68 15.28 -17.88 -9.73
C GLY A 68 16.20 -16.67 -9.95
N ALA A 69 16.73 -16.56 -11.14
CA ALA A 69 17.56 -15.44 -11.54
C ALA A 69 16.86 -14.09 -11.29
N GLY A 70 17.58 -13.16 -10.64
CA GLY A 70 17.05 -11.83 -10.28
C GLY A 70 16.15 -11.83 -9.04
N GLY A 71 16.23 -12.83 -8.16
CA GLY A 71 15.52 -12.84 -6.87
C GLY A 71 14.00 -12.93 -7.00
N LYS A 72 13.49 -13.66 -7.99
CA LYS A 72 12.05 -13.74 -8.30
C LYS A 72 11.54 -15.16 -8.28
N LEU A 73 10.31 -15.32 -7.82
CA LEU A 73 9.51 -16.53 -8.00
C LEU A 73 8.30 -16.22 -8.88
N ARG A 74 8.21 -16.82 -10.08
CA ARG A 74 7.12 -16.59 -11.06
C ARG A 74 6.82 -15.10 -11.28
N GLY A 75 7.88 -14.30 -11.47
CA GLY A 75 7.78 -12.89 -11.77
C GLY A 75 7.61 -11.94 -10.56
N LEU A 76 7.29 -12.43 -9.38
CA LEU A 76 7.25 -11.65 -8.14
C LEU A 76 8.64 -11.68 -7.48
N ALA A 77 9.22 -10.50 -7.24
CA ALA A 77 10.48 -10.39 -6.50
C ALA A 77 10.24 -10.56 -5.00
N PHE A 78 11.19 -11.19 -4.32
CA PHE A 78 11.34 -11.05 -2.87
C PHE A 78 12.26 -9.86 -2.64
N THR A 79 11.70 -8.78 -2.09
CA THR A 79 12.39 -7.49 -1.99
C THR A 79 13.30 -7.43 -0.76
N PRO A 80 14.31 -6.53 -0.74
CA PRO A 80 15.19 -6.40 0.42
C PRO A 80 14.46 -6.18 1.73
N GLU A 81 13.35 -5.45 1.71
CA GLU A 81 12.53 -5.15 2.89
C GLU A 81 11.84 -6.39 3.46
N GLN A 82 11.62 -7.42 2.65
CA GLN A 82 10.94 -8.65 3.09
C GLN A 82 11.82 -9.56 3.93
N TRP A 83 13.16 -9.46 3.83
CA TRP A 83 14.06 -10.32 4.58
C TRP A 83 13.94 -10.17 6.10
N SER A 84 13.60 -8.98 6.58
CA SER A 84 13.39 -8.74 8.03
C SER A 84 12.18 -9.45 8.61
N TYR A 85 11.29 -9.96 7.77
CA TYR A 85 10.08 -10.69 8.19
C TYR A 85 10.26 -12.21 8.19
N CYS A 86 11.40 -12.72 7.72
CA CYS A 86 11.69 -14.17 7.72
C CYS A 86 11.62 -14.74 9.13
N GLY A 87 10.96 -15.89 9.29
CA GLY A 87 10.75 -16.55 10.57
C GLY A 87 9.62 -15.96 11.42
N GLY A 88 9.10 -14.78 11.08
CA GLY A 88 8.00 -14.13 11.80
C GLY A 88 6.63 -14.74 11.47
N THR A 89 5.72 -14.65 12.44
CA THR A 89 4.33 -15.11 12.31
C THR A 89 3.40 -13.91 12.18
N PHE A 90 2.52 -13.96 11.17
CA PHE A 90 1.62 -12.86 10.81
C PHE A 90 0.24 -13.41 10.45
N ARG A 91 -0.75 -12.54 10.55
CA ARG A 91 -2.09 -12.82 10.05
C ARG A 91 -2.22 -12.41 8.58
N VAL A 92 -2.88 -13.22 7.77
CA VAL A 92 -3.18 -12.89 6.37
C VAL A 92 -4.18 -11.73 6.34
N ASP A 93 -3.82 -10.62 5.70
CA ASP A 93 -4.67 -9.44 5.51
C ASP A 93 -5.60 -9.59 4.31
N ALA A 94 -5.04 -9.98 3.16
CA ALA A 94 -5.82 -10.12 1.94
C ALA A 94 -5.18 -11.09 0.94
N VAL A 95 -6.03 -11.75 0.14
CA VAL A 95 -5.61 -12.50 -1.05
C VAL A 95 -5.46 -11.54 -2.21
N VAL A 96 -4.28 -11.55 -2.85
CA VAL A 96 -3.94 -10.66 -3.94
C VAL A 96 -4.02 -11.41 -5.26
N ARG A 97 -5.01 -11.10 -6.10
CA ARG A 97 -5.26 -11.78 -7.39
C ARG A 97 -5.03 -10.87 -8.60
N ARG A 98 -5.03 -9.57 -8.38
CA ARG A 98 -4.72 -8.56 -9.37
C ARG A 98 -4.25 -7.27 -8.70
N MET A 99 -3.36 -6.55 -9.34
CA MET A 99 -2.87 -5.28 -8.80
C MET A 99 -2.42 -4.35 -9.90
N MET A 100 -2.50 -3.07 -9.65
CA MET A 100 -1.89 -2.05 -10.49
C MET A 100 -0.37 -2.03 -10.24
N ASN A 101 0.42 -2.22 -11.30
CA ASN A 101 1.87 -2.12 -11.22
C ASN A 101 2.33 -0.64 -11.25
N ASP A 102 3.64 -0.41 -11.14
CA ASP A 102 4.22 0.95 -11.12
C ASP A 102 4.12 1.69 -12.46
N LEU A 103 3.74 1.00 -13.53
CA LEU A 103 3.45 1.59 -14.83
C LEU A 103 1.99 1.97 -15.01
N GLY A 104 1.15 1.83 -13.96
CA GLY A 104 -0.27 2.11 -14.01
C GLY A 104 -1.08 1.07 -14.79
N ARG A 105 -0.58 -0.15 -14.93
CA ARG A 105 -1.26 -1.25 -15.62
C ARG A 105 -1.77 -2.27 -14.63
N MET A 106 -3.02 -2.70 -14.81
CA MET A 106 -3.57 -3.81 -14.04
C MET A 106 -2.92 -5.12 -14.50
N THR A 107 -2.36 -5.88 -13.55
CA THR A 107 -1.72 -7.17 -13.77
C THR A 107 -2.37 -8.25 -12.92
N ARG A 108 -2.47 -9.47 -13.45
CA ARG A 108 -2.87 -10.64 -12.67
C ARG A 108 -1.70 -11.13 -11.82
N ILE A 109 -2.02 -11.54 -10.62
CA ILE A 109 -1.07 -12.18 -9.72
C ILE A 109 -1.75 -13.40 -9.09
N SER A 110 -1.02 -14.49 -8.90
CA SER A 110 -1.60 -15.76 -8.44
C SER A 110 -0.92 -16.22 -7.17
N ARG A 111 -1.65 -16.96 -6.32
CA ARG A 111 -1.11 -17.62 -5.11
C ARG A 111 -0.28 -16.64 -4.27
N THR A 112 -0.89 -15.52 -3.94
CA THR A 112 -0.20 -14.41 -3.27
C THR A 112 -1.14 -13.79 -2.26
N VAL A 113 -0.58 -13.44 -1.11
CA VAL A 113 -1.27 -12.71 -0.03
C VAL A 113 -0.49 -11.49 0.41
N SER A 114 -1.16 -10.57 1.08
CA SER A 114 -0.58 -9.57 1.96
C SER A 114 -0.75 -9.98 3.41
N LEU A 115 0.14 -9.50 4.28
CA LEU A 115 0.15 -9.81 5.71
C LEU A 115 -0.16 -8.54 6.51
N GLU A 116 -0.88 -8.70 7.62
CA GLU A 116 -1.20 -7.59 8.54
C GLU A 116 0.08 -6.98 9.09
N GLY A 117 0.14 -5.64 9.09
CA GLY A 117 1.30 -4.90 9.60
C GLY A 117 2.56 -4.95 8.74
N VAL A 118 2.58 -5.72 7.68
CA VAL A 118 3.74 -5.88 6.81
C VAL A 118 3.64 -4.95 5.60
N ALA A 119 4.47 -3.91 5.58
CA ALA A 119 4.41 -2.86 4.58
C ALA A 119 5.79 -2.49 4.04
N CYS A 120 5.81 -2.00 2.82
CA CYS A 120 7.00 -1.43 2.19
C CYS A 120 7.19 0.01 2.66
N ASP A 121 8.23 0.27 3.40
CA ASP A 121 8.65 1.62 3.78
C ASP A 121 9.61 2.26 2.76
N GLY A 122 10.01 1.49 1.75
CA GLY A 122 10.96 1.89 0.72
C GLY A 122 12.41 1.92 1.20
N PRO A 123 13.36 2.01 0.28
CA PRO A 123 14.78 2.08 0.64
C PRO A 123 15.09 3.36 1.42
N ALA A 124 15.83 3.23 2.50
CA ALA A 124 16.24 4.37 3.32
C ALA A 124 17.04 5.43 2.53
N ARG A 125 17.83 4.99 1.53
CA ARG A 125 18.58 5.87 0.61
C ARG A 125 17.70 6.87 -0.16
N ASP A 126 16.42 6.52 -0.37
CA ASP A 126 15.47 7.35 -1.12
C ASP A 126 14.51 8.11 -0.17
N GLY A 127 14.82 8.15 1.14
CA GLY A 127 13.98 8.76 2.16
C GLY A 127 12.70 7.97 2.45
N GLY A 128 12.66 6.69 2.09
CA GLY A 128 11.53 5.82 2.29
C GLY A 128 10.42 5.97 1.25
N CYS A 129 9.33 5.24 1.44
CA CYS A 129 8.17 5.23 0.56
C CYS A 129 6.94 5.82 1.25
N GLY A 130 6.39 6.91 0.70
CA GLY A 130 5.16 7.53 1.21
C GLY A 130 3.89 6.74 0.93
N ARG A 131 3.95 5.64 0.17
CA ARG A 131 2.78 4.83 -0.21
C ARG A 131 2.48 3.70 0.77
N SER A 132 3.50 3.22 1.48
CA SER A 132 3.39 2.10 2.42
C SER A 132 2.54 0.93 1.88
N CYS A 133 2.86 0.50 0.63
CA CYS A 133 2.15 -0.61 0.00
C CYS A 133 2.36 -1.89 0.81
N ALA A 134 1.34 -2.76 0.84
CA ALA A 134 1.52 -4.09 1.40
C ALA A 134 2.65 -4.83 0.67
N LEU A 135 3.52 -5.48 1.40
CA LEU A 135 4.46 -6.44 0.85
C LEU A 135 3.71 -7.73 0.50
N LEU A 136 4.09 -8.35 -0.61
CA LEU A 136 3.36 -9.46 -1.19
C LEU A 136 4.14 -10.76 -1.03
N PHE A 137 3.47 -11.79 -0.51
CA PHE A 137 4.09 -13.09 -0.25
C PHE A 137 3.43 -14.17 -1.10
N ARG A 138 4.26 -14.96 -1.80
CA ARG A 138 3.83 -16.19 -2.47
C ARG A 138 3.51 -17.26 -1.46
N ASP A 139 2.56 -18.15 -1.77
CA ASP A 139 2.22 -19.30 -0.94
C ASP A 139 3.44 -20.14 -0.56
N GLU A 140 4.42 -20.25 -1.47
CA GLU A 140 5.63 -21.02 -1.28
C GLU A 140 6.61 -20.41 -0.25
N TRP A 141 6.43 -19.14 0.09
CA TRP A 141 7.21 -18.44 1.10
C TRP A 141 6.59 -18.49 2.50
N LEU A 142 5.43 -19.13 2.60
CA LEU A 142 4.62 -19.18 3.81
C LEU A 142 4.34 -20.62 4.22
N GLU A 143 4.18 -20.83 5.51
CA GLU A 143 3.69 -22.06 6.12
C GLU A 143 2.59 -21.75 7.14
N PRO A 144 1.65 -22.68 7.40
CA PRO A 144 0.63 -22.49 8.43
C PRO A 144 1.27 -22.24 9.79
N SER A 145 0.62 -21.38 10.61
CA SER A 145 1.07 -21.04 11.95
C SER A 145 -0.12 -20.81 12.88
N SER A 146 0.13 -20.33 14.10
CA SER A 146 -0.89 -20.02 15.08
C SER A 146 -0.68 -18.65 15.73
N ALA A 147 -1.73 -18.11 16.35
CA ALA A 147 -1.71 -16.80 16.99
C ALA A 147 -0.69 -16.68 18.13
N GLU A 148 -0.44 -17.78 18.83
CA GLU A 148 0.47 -17.82 20.01
C GLU A 148 1.92 -17.52 19.63
N LEU A 149 2.28 -17.74 18.37
CA LEU A 149 3.62 -17.48 17.85
C LEU A 149 3.78 -16.07 17.26
N ALA A 150 2.70 -15.30 17.22
CA ALA A 150 2.72 -13.94 16.69
C ALA A 150 3.37 -12.99 17.70
N GLN A 151 4.24 -12.12 17.16
CA GLN A 151 4.75 -11.01 17.96
C GLN A 151 3.79 -9.82 17.88
N PRO A 152 3.37 -9.25 19.00
CA PRO A 152 2.49 -8.10 19.00
C PRO A 152 3.20 -6.89 18.37
N GLN A 153 2.50 -6.22 17.48
CA GLN A 153 2.97 -4.93 16.95
C GLN A 153 2.71 -3.83 17.99
N THR A 154 3.74 -3.11 18.35
CA THR A 154 3.65 -1.96 19.25
C THR A 154 3.68 -0.67 18.45
N TYR A 155 2.88 0.29 18.87
CA TYR A 155 2.80 1.61 18.24
C TYR A 155 2.95 2.69 19.32
N ALA A 156 3.86 3.62 19.08
CA ALA A 156 4.15 4.69 20.04
C ALA A 156 3.11 5.79 20.08
N ARG A 157 2.23 5.88 19.06
CA ARG A 157 1.28 6.98 18.92
C ARG A 157 -0.05 6.49 18.37
N PHE A 158 -1.13 7.13 18.81
CA PHE A 158 -2.49 6.91 18.30
C PHE A 158 -3.09 8.20 17.80
N ALA A 159 -4.07 8.08 16.91
CA ALA A 159 -4.86 9.19 16.43
C ALA A 159 -6.32 8.76 16.26
N ARG A 160 -7.23 9.68 16.55
CA ARG A 160 -8.64 9.56 16.22
C ARG A 160 -8.91 10.27 14.90
N VAL A 161 -9.60 9.62 13.99
CA VAL A 161 -10.10 10.25 12.77
C VAL A 161 -11.25 11.17 13.15
N LYS A 162 -11.20 12.43 12.75
CA LYS A 162 -12.23 13.43 13.05
C LYS A 162 -13.60 13.05 12.49
N PRO A 163 -14.68 13.65 13.00
CA PRO A 163 -16.01 13.49 12.43
C PRO A 163 -16.04 13.88 10.94
N LEU A 164 -16.84 13.15 10.16
CA LEU A 164 -16.89 13.31 8.71
C LEU A 164 -17.24 14.74 8.27
N ALA A 165 -18.10 15.43 9.02
CA ALA A 165 -18.47 16.83 8.73
C ALA A 165 -17.25 17.77 8.81
N GLU A 166 -16.39 17.59 9.80
CA GLU A 166 -15.18 18.39 9.95
C GLU A 166 -14.17 18.11 8.82
N ILE A 167 -14.00 16.83 8.47
CA ILE A 167 -13.13 16.46 7.36
C ILE A 167 -13.62 17.10 6.06
N ARG A 168 -14.92 16.96 5.77
CA ARG A 168 -15.54 17.50 4.55
C ARG A 168 -15.40 19.03 4.45
N ALA A 169 -15.44 19.76 5.56
CA ALA A 169 -15.23 21.20 5.60
C ALA A 169 -13.81 21.64 5.18
N THR A 170 -12.83 20.73 5.22
CA THR A 170 -11.44 21.00 4.79
C THR A 170 -11.20 20.70 3.30
N LEU A 171 -12.15 20.05 2.62
CA LEU A 171 -11.96 19.60 1.24
C LEU A 171 -12.29 20.68 0.23
N ASP A 172 -11.58 20.70 -0.87
CA ASP A 172 -11.92 21.52 -2.03
C ASP A 172 -13.16 20.97 -2.77
N ALA A 173 -13.62 21.69 -3.81
CA ALA A 173 -14.76 21.29 -4.63
C ALA A 173 -14.58 19.92 -5.34
N GLY A 174 -13.35 19.44 -5.44
CA GLY A 174 -13.01 18.12 -6.00
C GLY A 174 -12.89 17.01 -4.96
N GLY A 175 -13.22 17.28 -3.67
CA GLY A 175 -13.10 16.33 -2.58
C GLY A 175 -11.64 16.02 -2.19
N ARG A 176 -10.75 17.04 -2.27
CA ARG A 176 -9.32 16.91 -2.03
C ARG A 176 -8.84 17.88 -0.98
N ARG A 177 -7.80 17.49 -0.25
CA ARG A 177 -7.00 18.39 0.58
C ARG A 177 -5.56 18.35 0.06
N ASP A 178 -4.97 19.49 -0.24
CA ASP A 178 -3.63 19.63 -0.81
C ASP A 178 -3.37 18.68 -2.00
N GLY A 179 -4.37 18.50 -2.86
CA GLY A 179 -4.30 17.68 -4.05
C GLY A 179 -4.53 16.17 -3.83
N ILE A 180 -4.65 15.71 -2.58
CA ILE A 180 -4.93 14.31 -2.24
C ILE A 180 -6.42 14.12 -1.99
N ALA A 181 -7.01 13.09 -2.63
CA ALA A 181 -8.43 12.80 -2.48
C ALA A 181 -8.74 12.18 -1.11
N PHE A 182 -9.84 12.61 -0.50
CA PHE A 182 -10.51 11.88 0.56
C PHE A 182 -11.47 10.89 -0.12
N CYS A 183 -11.11 9.60 -0.10
CA CYS A 183 -11.88 8.56 -0.79
C CYS A 183 -13.14 8.19 -0.01
N ALA A 184 -14.23 7.83 -0.69
CA ALA A 184 -15.47 7.40 -0.03
C ALA A 184 -15.25 6.23 0.93
N SER A 185 -14.35 5.32 0.59
CA SER A 185 -13.95 4.20 1.47
C SER A 185 -13.32 4.64 2.80
N MET A 186 -12.86 5.89 2.91
CA MET A 186 -12.30 6.43 4.16
C MET A 186 -13.39 6.90 5.13
N GLU A 187 -14.59 7.20 4.66
CA GLU A 187 -15.69 7.73 5.48
C GLU A 187 -16.06 6.80 6.64
N ARG A 188 -15.98 5.48 6.42
CA ARG A 188 -16.26 4.45 7.44
C ARG A 188 -15.35 4.52 8.67
N TYR A 189 -14.22 5.20 8.60
CA TYR A 189 -13.26 5.33 9.69
C TYR A 189 -13.46 6.59 10.55
N ALA A 190 -14.38 7.48 10.16
CA ALA A 190 -14.67 8.71 10.90
C ALA A 190 -15.04 8.41 12.35
N GLY A 191 -14.49 9.18 13.29
CA GLY A 191 -14.69 9.03 14.73
C GLY A 191 -13.94 7.87 15.38
N GLN A 192 -13.29 7.00 14.62
CA GLN A 192 -12.57 5.83 15.14
C GLN A 192 -11.10 6.15 15.46
N ARG A 193 -10.54 5.35 16.37
CA ARG A 193 -9.16 5.45 16.87
C ARG A 193 -8.27 4.41 16.21
N PHE A 194 -7.07 4.82 15.76
CA PHE A 194 -6.11 3.94 15.12
C PHE A 194 -4.68 4.21 15.58
N PRO A 195 -3.80 3.21 15.59
CA PRO A 195 -2.38 3.42 15.73
C PRO A 195 -1.82 4.20 14.53
N VAL A 196 -0.88 5.08 14.79
CA VAL A 196 -0.13 5.78 13.73
C VAL A 196 1.02 4.87 13.27
N HIS A 197 0.95 4.41 12.02
CA HIS A 197 2.02 3.59 11.46
C HIS A 197 3.25 4.43 11.16
N LYS A 198 3.06 5.57 10.48
CA LYS A 198 4.15 6.53 10.25
C LYS A 198 3.68 7.92 9.84
N HIS A 199 4.51 8.91 10.11
CA HIS A 199 4.51 10.21 9.44
C HIS A 199 5.15 10.07 8.06
N VAL A 200 4.53 10.64 7.04
CA VAL A 200 5.02 10.56 5.67
C VAL A 200 5.86 11.78 5.37
N GLU A 201 7.18 11.64 5.49
CA GLU A 201 8.12 12.70 5.21
C GLU A 201 8.10 13.15 3.74
N PRO A 202 8.32 14.43 3.46
CA PRO A 202 8.58 14.92 2.10
C PRO A 202 9.87 14.27 1.58
N THR A 203 9.75 13.45 0.54
CA THR A 203 10.88 12.79 -0.11
C THR A 203 10.86 13.06 -1.60
N ALA A 204 11.93 12.69 -2.30
CA ALA A 204 11.96 12.76 -3.77
C ALA A 204 10.80 11.96 -4.42
N VAL A 205 10.26 10.96 -3.71
CA VAL A 205 9.11 10.16 -4.15
C VAL A 205 7.78 10.84 -3.83
N THR A 206 7.77 11.80 -2.90
CA THR A 206 6.57 12.53 -2.45
C THR A 206 6.60 14.02 -2.84
N TRP A 207 7.44 14.39 -3.82
CA TRP A 207 7.62 15.76 -4.31
C TRP A 207 6.32 16.46 -4.76
N TRP A 208 5.27 15.69 -5.07
CA TRP A 208 3.95 16.17 -5.44
C TRP A 208 3.16 16.77 -4.27
N ARG A 209 3.68 16.66 -3.05
CA ARG A 209 3.03 17.19 -1.84
C ARG A 209 3.36 18.67 -1.69
N ARG A 210 2.37 19.45 -1.26
CA ARG A 210 2.58 20.85 -0.99
C ARG A 210 3.53 21.03 0.19
N PRO A 211 4.48 21.97 0.14
CA PRO A 211 5.29 22.31 1.30
C PRO A 211 4.42 22.65 2.51
N GLY A 212 4.74 22.12 3.67
CA GLY A 212 4.00 22.30 4.91
C GLY A 212 2.77 21.42 5.11
N ALA A 213 2.37 20.61 4.12
CA ALA A 213 1.32 19.62 4.31
C ALA A 213 1.86 18.38 5.03
N GLU A 214 1.24 18.01 6.14
CA GLU A 214 1.60 16.84 6.93
C GLU A 214 0.64 15.67 6.67
N TRP A 215 1.20 14.52 6.37
CA TRP A 215 0.47 13.33 6.04
C TRP A 215 0.90 12.15 6.90
N TYR A 216 -0.06 11.31 7.23
CA TYR A 216 0.13 10.14 8.07
C TYR A 216 -0.45 8.90 7.42
N ILE A 217 0.08 7.73 7.77
CA ILE A 217 -0.50 6.43 7.50
C ILE A 217 -0.91 5.84 8.84
N LEU A 218 -2.17 5.43 8.93
CA LEU A 218 -2.71 4.74 10.09
C LEU A 218 -2.60 3.23 9.88
N ALA A 219 -2.25 2.50 10.92
CA ALA A 219 -2.02 1.07 10.86
C ALA A 219 -3.32 0.33 10.49
N GLY A 220 -3.21 -0.67 9.64
CA GLY A 220 -4.34 -1.48 9.18
C GLY A 220 -5.24 -0.82 8.16
N LEU A 221 -5.16 0.50 7.94
CA LEU A 221 -6.03 1.20 7.00
C LEU A 221 -5.43 1.19 5.59
N ARG A 222 -5.98 0.32 4.74
CA ARG A 222 -5.49 0.11 3.40
C ARG A 222 -6.56 0.33 2.34
N CYS A 223 -6.12 0.85 1.19
CA CYS A 223 -6.93 0.91 -0.01
C CYS A 223 -7.27 -0.51 -0.48
N ARG A 224 -8.54 -0.81 -0.65
CA ARG A 224 -9.05 -2.08 -1.18
C ARG A 224 -9.37 -2.01 -2.68
N GLY A 225 -8.96 -0.94 -3.35
CA GLY A 225 -9.11 -0.77 -4.79
C GLY A 225 -10.51 -0.44 -5.27
N GLU A 226 -11.40 -0.03 -4.37
CA GLU A 226 -12.80 0.30 -4.67
C GLU A 226 -12.92 1.40 -5.74
N SER A 227 -11.96 2.31 -5.80
CA SER A 227 -11.91 3.43 -6.75
C SER A 227 -11.58 3.05 -8.20
N LEU A 228 -11.28 1.78 -8.46
CA LEU A 228 -10.93 1.27 -9.80
C LEU A 228 -11.97 0.25 -10.29
N ALA A 229 -13.20 0.37 -9.81
CA ALA A 229 -14.28 -0.61 -10.02
C ALA A 229 -14.60 -0.92 -11.50
N ALA A 230 -14.36 -0.01 -12.43
CA ALA A 230 -14.60 -0.25 -13.86
C ALA A 230 -13.78 -1.44 -14.41
N ASP A 231 -12.54 -1.62 -13.89
CA ASP A 231 -11.63 -2.70 -14.26
C ASP A 231 -11.56 -3.82 -13.19
N GLY A 232 -12.40 -3.71 -12.16
CA GLY A 232 -12.38 -4.52 -10.95
C GLY A 232 -11.35 -4.03 -9.90
N PRO A 233 -11.42 -4.54 -8.65
CA PRO A 233 -10.66 -4.01 -7.53
C PRO A 233 -9.15 -4.18 -7.71
N CYS A 234 -8.37 -3.22 -7.23
CA CYS A 234 -6.92 -3.32 -7.11
C CYS A 234 -6.56 -3.85 -5.73
N HIS A 235 -5.89 -5.00 -5.66
CA HIS A 235 -5.48 -5.63 -4.40
C HIS A 235 -4.08 -5.21 -3.95
N ARG A 236 -3.55 -4.07 -4.40
CA ARG A 236 -2.19 -3.62 -4.03
C ARG A 236 -2.02 -3.31 -2.54
N GLY A 237 -3.11 -2.97 -1.85
CA GLY A 237 -3.08 -2.68 -0.42
C GLY A 237 -2.20 -1.48 -0.07
N CYS A 238 -2.28 -0.38 -0.82
CA CYS A 238 -1.60 0.87 -0.47
C CYS A 238 -2.13 1.41 0.85
N GLY A 239 -1.25 1.97 1.70
CA GLY A 239 -1.68 2.71 2.89
C GLY A 239 -2.53 3.91 2.49
N LEU A 240 -3.61 4.16 3.22
CA LEU A 240 -4.41 5.36 3.04
C LEU A 240 -3.68 6.55 3.66
N LEU A 241 -3.59 7.65 2.91
CA LEU A 241 -2.99 8.90 3.37
C LEU A 241 -4.02 9.74 4.13
N TRP A 242 -3.67 10.12 5.35
CA TRP A 242 -4.48 10.94 6.24
C TRP A 242 -3.79 12.27 6.46
N HIS A 243 -4.49 13.38 6.10
CA HIS A 243 -3.99 14.72 6.36
C HIS A 243 -4.01 15.03 7.86
N ARG A 244 -3.05 15.83 8.33
CA ARG A 244 -2.98 16.27 9.74
C ARG A 244 -4.30 16.84 10.27
N ASP A 245 -4.98 17.64 9.45
CA ASP A 245 -6.25 18.30 9.82
C ASP A 245 -7.41 17.32 10.00
N TRP A 246 -7.28 16.08 9.51
CA TRP A 246 -8.30 15.02 9.64
C TRP A 246 -8.11 14.15 10.89
N LEU A 247 -7.07 14.45 11.67
CA LEU A 247 -6.66 13.63 12.80
C LEU A 247 -6.58 14.44 14.09
N GLU A 248 -6.99 13.82 15.19
CA GLU A 248 -6.72 14.25 16.56
C GLU A 248 -5.71 13.26 17.15
N PHE A 249 -4.50 13.74 17.43
CA PHE A 249 -3.47 12.91 18.03
C PHE A 249 -3.65 12.85 19.53
N GLU A 250 -3.49 11.63 20.06
CA GLU A 250 -3.43 11.42 21.49
C GLU A 250 -2.03 11.77 22.02
N GLU A 251 -1.97 12.32 23.22
CA GLU A 251 -0.72 12.50 23.95
C GLU A 251 -0.04 11.15 24.10
N PRO A 252 1.30 11.07 23.90
CA PRO A 252 2.02 9.84 24.16
C PRO A 252 1.82 9.46 25.63
N VAL A 253 1.37 8.24 25.88
CA VAL A 253 1.36 7.71 27.25
C VAL A 253 2.82 7.56 27.66
N LEU A 254 3.31 8.50 28.45
CA LEU A 254 4.61 8.36 29.09
C LEU A 254 4.48 7.16 30.04
N SER A 255 5.04 6.03 29.62
CA SER A 255 5.22 4.88 30.50
C SER A 255 6.18 5.30 31.61
N SER A 256 5.59 5.51 32.79
CA SER A 256 6.30 5.67 34.08
C SER A 256 7.06 4.42 34.44
#